data_004db93e190a449cb806a3a46e0b128e
#
_entry.id   004db93e190a449cb806a3a46e0b128e
#
_cell.length_a   1.000
_cell.length_b   1.000
_cell.length_c   1.000
_cell.angle_alpha   90.00
_cell.angle_beta   90.00
_cell.angle_gamma   90.00
#
_symmetry.space_group_name_H-M   'P 1'
#
loop_
_entity.id
_entity.type
_entity.pdbx_description
1 polymer ?
#
loop_
_entity_poly.entity_id
_entity_poly.type
_entity_poly.pdbx_seq_one_letter_code
_entity_poly.pdbx_strand_id
1 'polypeptide(L)'
;MTSDQLHPKLENGTEPTSQESICESKVYHHTKNKDGRDQCKEQFQDSEPTKDSEDDEDSPYALIVRRRFSEKREVESTTVCINSPLIHKAFQDVIGSYPTVASDFKSSFKLESPFQILLHYWDPLEAYRDEAASPRMRQHLSLLFRFMEEEMGPERRTLQHMLQKHMITFKQAWVIYRPGDLVVSDVLGKSWLSRVEKVSYGTSRNRGPYVTIHMKYCDANDDAIGEAQRSTNIFQSDYFASDHPAKIKRLPVYPRKFCDRGPDLEIELLERGKKFITNRGILTKDYDGIAEWLKEPPLDFFDPNMADYPPIWLPFTETGRVVLDRKTFEEDNYSHVTMIEEVEDPELFLCPPYALGYSTGRKEWCRYLVDNLRDVSWKEDAWPSLILDQEQKKVLKALVMSHKHPERVRSQSEQKGKGLVVLLHGTPGSGKTLSAETAAEMSKKALLSTSMSELNRYDRAYAFEHRLKQILQYATTWNAIILFDEADVFLESRDFTSNSTTRNALVAVFLKHLEYFSGIVFLTTNRLSSIDAAMKSRIHLSLSFGPPAAEVRRQIWRQSLKAVPIDETEIGGDELSSQAADDLIHHKLNGREISNALNTARTLARFEEAKLCLHHIETVLKVGQTFGKHIGPS
;
A
#
# COMPACT_ATOMS: atom_id res chain seq x y z
N MET A 1 -60.33 -1.02 56.05
CA MET A 1 -61.24 0.07 55.78
C MET A 1 -60.89 0.69 54.46
N THR A 2 -61.81 0.45 53.54
CA THR A 2 -62.26 1.17 52.32
C THR A 2 -61.23 1.34 51.22
N SER A 3 -61.27 0.42 50.32
CA SER A 3 -61.76 0.36 48.90
C SER A 3 -62.10 1.75 48.32
N ASP A 4 -61.34 2.09 47.24
CA ASP A 4 -62.01 2.75 46.13
C ASP A 4 -61.29 2.38 44.81
N GLN A 5 -62.10 1.82 43.94
CA GLN A 5 -61.75 1.45 42.52
C GLN A 5 -61.76 2.71 41.67
N LEU A 6 -60.75 2.92 40.86
CA LEU A 6 -60.84 3.86 39.76
C LEU A 6 -60.36 3.12 38.45
N HIS A 7 -61.31 2.94 37.54
CA HIS A 7 -61.17 2.47 36.19
C HIS A 7 -60.17 3.33 35.40
N PRO A 8 -59.30 2.76 34.60
CA PRO A 8 -58.56 3.52 33.59
C PRO A 8 -59.48 3.79 32.39
N LYS A 9 -59.63 5.07 32.06
CA LYS A 9 -60.19 5.52 30.80
C LYS A 9 -59.29 5.04 29.66
N LEU A 10 -59.88 4.32 28.73
CA LEU A 10 -59.35 4.11 27.38
C LEU A 10 -59.29 5.49 26.69
N GLU A 11 -58.12 6.05 26.60
CA GLU A 11 -57.83 7.13 25.65
C GLU A 11 -57.71 6.46 24.26
N ASN A 12 -58.67 6.77 23.40
CA ASN A 12 -58.61 6.55 21.98
C ASN A 12 -57.39 7.32 21.44
N GLY A 13 -56.26 6.62 21.22
CA GLY A 13 -55.18 7.13 20.41
C GLY A 13 -55.67 7.19 18.95
N THR A 14 -56.07 8.36 18.52
CA THR A 14 -56.19 8.70 17.11
C THR A 14 -54.82 8.56 16.49
N GLU A 15 -54.66 7.49 15.70
CA GLU A 15 -53.57 7.41 14.72
C GLU A 15 -53.62 8.68 13.87
N PRO A 16 -52.46 9.30 13.55
CA PRO A 16 -52.44 10.44 12.65
C PRO A 16 -52.98 9.96 11.30
N THR A 17 -54.07 10.57 10.86
CA THR A 17 -54.66 10.38 9.53
C THR A 17 -53.59 10.68 8.49
N SER A 18 -52.94 9.62 7.97
CA SER A 18 -52.10 9.69 6.76
C SER A 18 -53.02 10.21 5.64
N GLN A 19 -52.71 11.40 5.09
CA GLN A 19 -53.38 11.89 3.89
C GLN A 19 -53.27 10.78 2.83
N GLU A 20 -54.40 10.25 2.39
CA GLU A 20 -54.46 9.19 1.36
C GLU A 20 -53.96 9.81 0.06
N SER A 21 -52.76 9.43 -0.42
CA SER A 21 -52.26 9.87 -1.72
C SER A 21 -53.13 9.28 -2.83
N ILE A 22 -53.47 10.11 -3.81
CA ILE A 22 -54.22 9.72 -5.01
C ILE A 22 -53.25 8.90 -5.88
N CYS A 23 -53.63 7.66 -6.25
CA CYS A 23 -52.82 6.75 -7.08
C CYS A 23 -52.81 7.22 -8.56
N GLU A 24 -52.33 8.41 -8.81
CA GLU A 24 -52.18 9.05 -10.11
C GLU A 24 -50.85 9.77 -10.22
N SER A 25 -50.36 10.00 -11.47
CA SER A 25 -49.20 10.82 -11.74
C SER A 25 -49.62 12.12 -12.39
N LYS A 26 -48.94 13.21 -12.00
CA LYS A 26 -49.09 14.52 -12.62
C LYS A 26 -47.82 14.90 -13.33
N VAL A 27 -47.93 15.37 -14.58
CA VAL A 27 -46.77 15.68 -15.42
C VAL A 27 -46.73 17.18 -15.75
N TYR A 28 -45.62 17.82 -15.45
CA TYR A 28 -45.35 19.21 -15.73
C TYR A 28 -44.23 19.37 -16.78
N HIS A 29 -44.43 20.27 -17.72
CA HIS A 29 -43.44 20.65 -18.73
C HIS A 29 -42.88 22.06 -18.44
N HIS A 30 -41.59 22.14 -18.18
CA HIS A 30 -40.88 23.40 -18.04
C HIS A 30 -40.22 23.78 -19.37
N THR A 31 -40.65 24.90 -19.97
CA THR A 31 -40.11 25.44 -21.20
C THR A 31 -39.70 26.89 -21.01
N LYS A 32 -38.69 27.37 -21.72
CA LYS A 32 -38.35 28.80 -21.78
C LYS A 32 -39.25 29.52 -22.77
N ASN A 33 -39.84 30.66 -22.36
CA ASN A 33 -40.58 31.53 -23.28
C ASN A 33 -39.62 32.32 -24.19
N LYS A 34 -40.16 33.09 -25.12
CA LYS A 34 -39.37 33.92 -26.06
C LYS A 34 -38.50 34.98 -25.34
N ASP A 35 -38.79 35.30 -24.11
CA ASP A 35 -38.04 36.25 -23.27
C ASP A 35 -37.04 35.55 -22.31
N GLY A 36 -36.81 34.22 -22.48
CA GLY A 36 -35.88 33.42 -21.70
C GLY A 36 -36.38 33.09 -20.29
N ARG A 37 -37.64 33.37 -19.92
CA ARG A 37 -38.23 33.08 -18.63
C ARG A 37 -38.81 31.65 -18.62
N ASP A 38 -38.61 30.92 -17.53
CA ASP A 38 -39.18 29.60 -17.36
C ASP A 38 -40.72 29.66 -17.28
N GLN A 39 -41.38 28.81 -18.06
CA GLN A 39 -42.81 28.58 -18.02
C GLN A 39 -43.10 27.14 -17.68
N CYS A 40 -43.94 26.92 -16.67
CA CYS A 40 -44.43 25.61 -16.29
C CYS A 40 -45.86 25.42 -16.82
N LYS A 41 -46.10 24.33 -17.56
CA LYS A 41 -47.42 23.94 -18.04
C LYS A 41 -47.70 22.48 -17.67
N GLU A 42 -48.94 22.24 -17.24
CA GLU A 42 -49.43 20.87 -17.04
C GLU A 42 -49.66 20.20 -18.41
N GLN A 43 -49.27 18.94 -18.55
CA GLN A 43 -49.52 18.19 -19.77
C GLN A 43 -51.01 17.99 -19.95
N PHE A 44 -51.56 18.32 -21.13
CA PHE A 44 -52.95 18.22 -21.55
C PHE A 44 -53.94 19.31 -21.05
N GLN A 45 -53.51 20.44 -20.50
CA GLN A 45 -54.38 21.59 -20.28
C GLN A 45 -53.85 22.80 -21.02
N ASP A 46 -54.71 23.43 -21.86
CA ASP A 46 -54.49 24.75 -22.44
C ASP A 46 -54.68 25.89 -21.38
N SER A 47 -54.25 25.66 -20.18
CA SER A 47 -54.40 26.56 -19.04
C SER A 47 -53.26 27.59 -18.99
N GLU A 48 -53.54 28.77 -18.41
CA GLU A 48 -52.55 29.82 -18.16
C GLU A 48 -51.37 29.25 -17.33
N PRO A 49 -50.15 29.79 -17.51
CA PRO A 49 -48.99 29.30 -16.76
C PRO A 49 -49.25 29.42 -15.26
N THR A 50 -49.26 28.25 -14.61
CA THR A 50 -49.34 28.15 -13.13
C THR A 50 -48.06 28.69 -12.51
N LYS A 51 -48.16 29.49 -11.45
CA LYS A 51 -47.01 29.87 -10.63
C LYS A 51 -46.31 28.61 -10.17
N ASP A 52 -44.99 28.56 -10.25
CA ASP A 52 -44.18 27.52 -9.62
C ASP A 52 -44.56 27.46 -8.14
N SER A 53 -45.39 26.49 -7.74
CA SER A 53 -45.51 26.10 -6.36
C SER A 53 -44.31 25.21 -6.05
N GLU A 54 -43.41 25.69 -5.21
CA GLU A 54 -42.23 24.91 -4.74
C GLU A 54 -42.66 23.69 -3.88
N ASP A 55 -43.95 23.54 -3.59
CA ASP A 55 -44.52 22.54 -2.68
C ASP A 55 -45.00 21.27 -3.39
N ASP A 56 -44.11 20.59 -4.15
CA ASP A 56 -44.41 19.26 -4.72
C ASP A 56 -44.60 18.20 -3.62
N GLU A 57 -43.97 18.41 -2.47
CA GLU A 57 -43.97 17.46 -1.35
C GLU A 57 -45.31 17.34 -0.65
N ASP A 58 -46.13 18.39 -0.67
CA ASP A 58 -47.47 18.42 -0.08
C ASP A 58 -48.62 18.05 -1.05
N SER A 59 -48.25 17.65 -2.27
CA SER A 59 -49.24 17.32 -3.30
C SER A 59 -49.91 15.97 -3.02
N PRO A 60 -51.23 15.84 -3.21
CA PRO A 60 -51.95 14.58 -3.01
C PRO A 60 -51.65 13.50 -4.04
N TYR A 61 -50.98 13.82 -5.16
CA TYR A 61 -50.62 12.83 -6.22
C TYR A 61 -49.46 11.95 -5.80
N ALA A 62 -49.54 10.64 -6.10
CA ALA A 62 -48.52 9.67 -5.76
C ALA A 62 -47.19 9.94 -6.43
N LEU A 63 -47.19 10.43 -7.67
CA LEU A 63 -46.00 10.79 -8.46
C LEU A 63 -46.19 12.15 -9.11
N ILE A 64 -45.18 13.01 -9.05
CA ILE A 64 -45.11 14.26 -9.81
C ILE A 64 -43.89 14.22 -10.70
N VAL A 65 -44.09 14.27 -12.00
CA VAL A 65 -43.03 14.23 -13.02
C VAL A 65 -42.84 15.63 -13.59
N ARG A 66 -41.62 16.14 -13.56
CA ARG A 66 -41.26 17.42 -14.16
C ARG A 66 -40.25 17.20 -15.27
N ARG A 67 -40.59 17.56 -16.50
CA ARG A 67 -39.69 17.49 -17.65
C ARG A 67 -39.26 18.90 -18.05
N ARG A 68 -37.93 19.14 -18.02
CA ARG A 68 -37.33 20.39 -18.49
C ARG A 68 -36.88 20.23 -19.92
N PHE A 69 -37.26 21.17 -20.76
CA PHE A 69 -36.92 21.15 -22.17
C PHE A 69 -35.90 22.24 -22.50
N SER A 70 -34.96 21.89 -23.35
CA SER A 70 -34.02 22.83 -23.99
C SER A 70 -34.72 23.78 -24.94
N GLU A 71 -34.03 24.84 -25.39
CA GLU A 71 -34.52 25.76 -26.43
C GLU A 71 -34.86 25.03 -27.73
N LYS A 72 -34.22 23.88 -28.00
CA LYS A 72 -34.51 23.00 -29.15
C LYS A 72 -35.70 22.06 -28.95
N ARG A 73 -36.41 22.18 -27.85
CA ARG A 73 -37.51 21.27 -27.43
C ARG A 73 -37.11 19.82 -27.20
N GLU A 74 -35.84 19.58 -26.89
CA GLU A 74 -35.37 18.27 -26.43
C GLU A 74 -35.45 18.20 -24.89
N VAL A 75 -35.77 17.04 -24.35
CA VAL A 75 -35.81 16.84 -22.88
C VAL A 75 -34.38 16.92 -22.33
N GLU A 76 -34.11 17.94 -21.53
CA GLU A 76 -32.81 18.20 -20.91
C GLU A 76 -32.65 17.43 -19.58
N SER A 77 -33.69 17.41 -18.79
CA SER A 77 -33.75 16.62 -17.55
C SER A 77 -35.20 16.25 -17.19
N THR A 78 -35.36 15.10 -16.54
CA THR A 78 -36.62 14.68 -15.95
C THR A 78 -36.41 14.47 -14.44
N THR A 79 -37.28 15.04 -13.63
CA THR A 79 -37.32 14.86 -12.18
C THR A 79 -38.63 14.21 -11.78
N VAL A 80 -38.62 13.22 -10.90
CA VAL A 80 -39.84 12.64 -10.31
C VAL A 80 -39.83 12.84 -8.80
N CYS A 81 -40.89 13.43 -8.26
CA CYS A 81 -41.16 13.49 -6.83
C CYS A 81 -42.10 12.35 -6.47
N ILE A 82 -41.70 11.54 -5.49
CA ILE A 82 -42.46 10.39 -5.01
C ILE A 82 -43.08 10.78 -3.67
N ASN A 83 -44.44 10.90 -3.63
CA ASN A 83 -45.18 11.33 -2.45
C ASN A 83 -46.00 10.19 -1.81
N SER A 84 -46.09 9.04 -2.49
CA SER A 84 -46.85 7.89 -2.00
C SER A 84 -46.21 7.22 -0.80
N PRO A 85 -46.85 7.18 0.38
CA PRO A 85 -46.37 6.44 1.55
C PRO A 85 -46.21 4.94 1.31
N LEU A 86 -46.98 4.38 0.38
CA LEU A 86 -46.89 2.98 0.01
C LEU A 86 -45.61 2.69 -0.81
N ILE A 87 -45.24 3.61 -1.72
CA ILE A 87 -43.98 3.51 -2.45
C ILE A 87 -42.81 3.76 -1.51
N HIS A 88 -42.90 4.72 -0.57
CA HIS A 88 -41.86 4.94 0.44
C HIS A 88 -41.59 3.66 1.23
N LYS A 89 -42.64 2.98 1.68
CA LYS A 89 -42.51 1.71 2.41
C LYS A 89 -41.81 0.64 1.56
N ALA A 90 -42.17 0.50 0.28
CA ALA A 90 -41.52 -0.45 -0.61
C ALA A 90 -40.02 -0.14 -0.77
N PHE A 91 -39.64 1.16 -0.86
CA PHE A 91 -38.25 1.56 -0.94
C PHE A 91 -37.51 1.30 0.37
N GLN A 92 -38.14 1.53 1.52
CA GLN A 92 -37.55 1.18 2.83
C GLN A 92 -37.31 -0.33 2.96
N ASP A 93 -38.31 -1.14 2.58
CA ASP A 93 -38.26 -2.60 2.71
C ASP A 93 -37.25 -3.24 1.73
N VAL A 94 -37.12 -2.69 0.51
CA VAL A 94 -36.29 -3.28 -0.58
C VAL A 94 -34.89 -2.64 -0.64
N ILE A 95 -34.77 -1.35 -0.36
CA ILE A 95 -33.52 -0.59 -0.57
C ILE A 95 -32.88 -0.21 0.76
N GLY A 96 -33.69 0.18 1.76
CA GLY A 96 -33.24 0.64 3.07
C GLY A 96 -32.68 2.07 3.05
N SER A 97 -31.51 2.26 2.46
CA SER A 97 -30.87 3.58 2.27
C SER A 97 -30.17 3.66 0.91
N TYR A 98 -30.01 4.88 0.41
CA TYR A 98 -29.29 5.13 -0.84
C TYR A 98 -28.54 6.47 -0.76
N PRO A 99 -27.27 6.55 -1.17
CA PRO A 99 -26.39 7.71 -0.93
C PRO A 99 -26.93 9.07 -1.42
N THR A 100 -27.80 9.09 -2.44
CA THR A 100 -28.36 10.32 -2.99
C THR A 100 -29.69 10.72 -2.36
N VAL A 101 -30.23 9.94 -1.44
CA VAL A 101 -31.54 10.18 -0.79
C VAL A 101 -31.36 10.29 0.72
N ALA A 102 -31.31 11.52 1.21
CA ALA A 102 -31.01 11.82 2.62
C ALA A 102 -32.11 11.39 3.61
N SER A 103 -33.36 11.19 3.14
CA SER A 103 -34.53 10.92 4.01
C SER A 103 -34.68 9.44 4.38
N ASP A 104 -33.83 8.53 3.88
CA ASP A 104 -34.02 7.09 3.99
C ASP A 104 -35.47 6.65 3.62
N PHE A 105 -36.05 7.35 2.65
CA PHE A 105 -37.43 7.14 2.13
C PHE A 105 -38.54 7.31 3.17
N LYS A 106 -38.32 8.03 4.27
CA LYS A 106 -39.33 8.26 5.32
C LYS A 106 -40.31 9.37 4.99
N SER A 107 -39.93 10.24 4.06
CA SER A 107 -40.77 11.37 3.58
C SER A 107 -40.70 11.44 2.05
N SER A 108 -41.45 12.34 1.44
CA SER A 108 -41.38 12.62 0.01
C SER A 108 -39.95 12.93 -0.44
N PHE A 109 -39.56 12.38 -1.55
CA PHE A 109 -38.22 12.56 -2.11
C PHE A 109 -38.22 12.73 -3.62
N LYS A 110 -37.18 13.39 -4.13
CA LYS A 110 -37.01 13.68 -5.57
C LYS A 110 -35.91 12.81 -6.18
N LEU A 111 -36.15 12.25 -7.35
CA LEU A 111 -35.17 11.56 -8.16
C LEU A 111 -34.99 12.27 -9.50
N GLU A 112 -33.76 12.40 -9.96
CA GLU A 112 -33.43 13.00 -11.25
C GLU A 112 -32.92 11.94 -12.23
N SER A 113 -33.16 12.20 -13.53
CA SER A 113 -32.57 11.37 -14.57
C SER A 113 -31.02 11.35 -14.46
N PRO A 114 -30.38 10.18 -14.65
CA PRO A 114 -30.88 8.95 -15.23
C PRO A 114 -31.55 7.95 -14.26
N PHE A 115 -32.10 8.38 -13.14
CA PHE A 115 -32.85 7.57 -12.16
C PHE A 115 -32.09 6.33 -11.67
N GLN A 116 -30.85 6.52 -11.25
CA GLN A 116 -29.92 5.43 -10.92
C GLN A 116 -30.52 4.39 -9.97
N ILE A 117 -31.17 4.86 -8.91
CA ILE A 117 -31.79 3.99 -7.90
C ILE A 117 -32.87 3.08 -8.50
N LEU A 118 -33.71 3.60 -9.39
CA LEU A 118 -34.79 2.82 -10.01
C LEU A 118 -34.23 1.71 -10.92
N LEU A 119 -33.14 2.01 -11.61
CA LEU A 119 -32.48 1.05 -12.51
C LEU A 119 -31.72 -0.04 -11.73
N HIS A 120 -31.06 0.34 -10.62
CA HIS A 120 -30.34 -0.59 -9.75
C HIS A 120 -31.26 -1.58 -9.02
N TYR A 121 -32.46 -1.14 -8.66
CA TYR A 121 -33.41 -1.92 -7.87
C TYR A 121 -34.68 -2.30 -8.65
N TRP A 122 -34.63 -2.26 -10.00
CA TRP A 122 -35.77 -2.60 -10.84
C TRP A 122 -36.33 -3.99 -10.53
N ASP A 123 -35.49 -5.01 -10.64
CA ASP A 123 -35.92 -6.41 -10.46
C ASP A 123 -36.36 -6.69 -9.00
N PRO A 124 -35.66 -6.22 -7.94
CA PRO A 124 -36.15 -6.36 -6.57
C PRO A 124 -37.49 -5.66 -6.29
N LEU A 125 -37.69 -4.45 -6.84
CA LEU A 125 -38.96 -3.72 -6.69
C LEU A 125 -40.10 -4.42 -7.47
N GLU A 126 -39.78 -5.00 -8.63
CA GLU A 126 -40.74 -5.76 -9.41
C GLU A 126 -41.20 -7.02 -8.67
N ALA A 127 -40.30 -7.79 -8.11
CA ALA A 127 -40.58 -8.93 -7.27
C ALA A 127 -41.46 -8.53 -6.06
N TYR A 128 -41.09 -7.45 -5.38
CA TYR A 128 -41.86 -6.93 -4.24
C TYR A 128 -43.28 -6.51 -4.63
N ARG A 129 -43.48 -5.88 -5.82
CA ARG A 129 -44.80 -5.55 -6.36
C ARG A 129 -45.65 -6.83 -6.56
N ASP A 130 -45.06 -7.85 -7.17
CA ASP A 130 -45.76 -9.06 -7.55
C ASP A 130 -46.12 -9.91 -6.32
N GLU A 131 -45.30 -9.88 -5.28
CA GLU A 131 -45.53 -10.55 -4.00
C GLU A 131 -46.43 -9.73 -3.02
N ALA A 132 -46.71 -8.46 -3.32
CA ALA A 132 -47.46 -7.60 -2.42
C ALA A 132 -48.86 -8.11 -2.15
N ALA A 133 -49.19 -8.37 -0.87
CA ALA A 133 -50.52 -8.83 -0.44
C ALA A 133 -51.61 -7.76 -0.58
N SER A 134 -51.23 -6.46 -0.43
CA SER A 134 -52.17 -5.34 -0.51
C SER A 134 -52.46 -4.93 -1.96
N PRO A 135 -53.74 -4.94 -2.41
CA PRO A 135 -54.07 -4.43 -3.73
C PRO A 135 -53.67 -2.97 -3.98
N ARG A 136 -53.82 -2.13 -2.94
CA ARG A 136 -53.39 -0.71 -3.02
C ARG A 136 -51.87 -0.56 -3.23
N MET A 137 -51.07 -1.33 -2.51
CA MET A 137 -49.62 -1.35 -2.68
C MET A 137 -49.26 -1.70 -4.12
N ARG A 138 -49.88 -2.77 -4.65
CA ARG A 138 -49.68 -3.22 -6.03
C ARG A 138 -50.06 -2.15 -7.06
N GLN A 139 -51.16 -1.40 -6.83
CA GLN A 139 -51.60 -0.31 -7.70
C GLN A 139 -50.58 0.85 -7.74
N HIS A 140 -50.11 1.31 -6.56
CA HIS A 140 -49.12 2.39 -6.47
C HIS A 140 -47.76 1.99 -7.08
N LEU A 141 -47.29 0.77 -6.85
CA LEU A 141 -46.11 0.25 -7.50
C LEU A 141 -46.27 0.09 -9.01
N SER A 142 -47.46 -0.36 -9.47
CA SER A 142 -47.76 -0.44 -10.92
C SER A 142 -47.74 0.92 -11.60
N LEU A 143 -48.15 2.00 -10.89
CA LEU A 143 -48.00 3.38 -11.37
C LEU A 143 -46.53 3.77 -11.52
N LEU A 144 -45.71 3.47 -10.51
CA LEU A 144 -44.26 3.70 -10.58
C LEU A 144 -43.61 2.93 -11.74
N PHE A 145 -43.97 1.64 -11.92
CA PHE A 145 -43.44 0.82 -13.00
C PHE A 145 -43.86 1.30 -14.39
N ARG A 146 -45.04 1.87 -14.53
CA ARG A 146 -45.46 2.54 -15.78
C ARG A 146 -44.54 3.70 -16.11
N PHE A 147 -44.28 4.57 -15.15
CA PHE A 147 -43.30 5.66 -15.30
C PHE A 147 -41.89 5.13 -15.64
N MET A 148 -41.41 4.11 -14.94
CA MET A 148 -40.11 3.50 -15.18
C MET A 148 -39.98 2.91 -16.60
N GLU A 149 -41.03 2.20 -17.07
CA GLU A 149 -41.02 1.62 -18.42
C GLU A 149 -41.10 2.67 -19.52
N GLU A 150 -41.84 3.77 -19.31
CA GLU A 150 -41.90 4.90 -20.24
C GLU A 150 -40.56 5.63 -20.35
N GLU A 151 -39.91 5.94 -19.22
CA GLU A 151 -38.69 6.75 -19.20
C GLU A 151 -37.41 5.94 -19.49
N MET A 152 -37.31 4.70 -19.01
CA MET A 152 -36.08 3.92 -19.02
C MET A 152 -36.18 2.56 -19.71
N GLY A 153 -37.40 2.08 -20.05
CA GLY A 153 -37.61 0.75 -20.59
C GLY A 153 -36.77 0.42 -21.83
N PRO A 154 -36.69 1.28 -22.85
CA PRO A 154 -35.87 1.04 -24.04
C PRO A 154 -34.37 0.93 -23.70
N GLU A 155 -33.88 1.80 -22.81
CA GLU A 155 -32.49 1.79 -22.37
C GLU A 155 -32.17 0.53 -21.55
N ARG A 156 -33.07 0.13 -20.65
CA ARG A 156 -32.95 -1.12 -19.86
C ARG A 156 -32.83 -2.35 -20.77
N ARG A 157 -33.65 -2.49 -21.81
CA ARG A 157 -33.57 -3.61 -22.73
C ARG A 157 -32.24 -3.69 -23.46
N THR A 158 -31.72 -2.55 -23.89
CA THR A 158 -30.39 -2.44 -24.51
C THR A 158 -29.28 -2.83 -23.53
N LEU A 159 -29.36 -2.33 -22.31
CA LEU A 159 -28.44 -2.66 -21.20
C LEU A 159 -28.44 -4.16 -20.88
N GLN A 160 -29.62 -4.78 -20.73
CA GLN A 160 -29.74 -6.21 -20.47
C GLN A 160 -29.05 -7.06 -21.54
N HIS A 161 -29.21 -6.69 -22.81
CA HIS A 161 -28.54 -7.39 -23.93
C HIS A 161 -27.00 -7.25 -23.85
N MET A 162 -26.49 -6.06 -23.48
CA MET A 162 -25.04 -5.86 -23.30
C MET A 162 -24.51 -6.62 -22.09
N LEU A 163 -25.23 -6.60 -20.96
CA LEU A 163 -24.83 -7.30 -19.73
C LEU A 163 -24.80 -8.82 -19.91
N GLN A 164 -25.73 -9.40 -20.70
CA GLN A 164 -25.68 -10.82 -21.06
C GLN A 164 -24.39 -11.19 -21.82
N LYS A 165 -23.83 -10.25 -22.57
CA LYS A 165 -22.54 -10.41 -23.27
C LYS A 165 -21.34 -9.98 -22.42
N HIS A 166 -21.54 -9.67 -21.15
CA HIS A 166 -20.54 -9.13 -20.23
C HIS A 166 -19.86 -7.84 -20.76
N MET A 167 -20.63 -6.98 -21.40
CA MET A 167 -20.16 -5.71 -21.98
C MET A 167 -20.93 -4.54 -21.39
N ILE A 168 -20.29 -3.35 -21.41
CA ILE A 168 -20.87 -2.08 -20.95
C ILE A 168 -20.28 -0.92 -21.73
N THR A 169 -21.05 0.16 -21.97
CA THR A 169 -20.54 1.41 -22.53
C THR A 169 -20.04 2.34 -21.42
N PHE A 170 -19.21 3.33 -21.80
CA PHE A 170 -18.71 4.32 -20.84
C PHE A 170 -19.85 5.11 -20.16
N LYS A 171 -20.81 5.59 -20.95
CA LYS A 171 -21.95 6.39 -20.42
C LYS A 171 -22.80 5.61 -19.42
N GLN A 172 -22.91 4.30 -19.58
CA GLN A 172 -23.74 3.42 -18.76
C GLN A 172 -22.92 2.63 -17.73
N ALA A 173 -21.62 2.93 -17.56
CA ALA A 173 -20.75 2.21 -16.64
C ALA A 173 -21.27 2.22 -15.20
N TRP A 174 -21.93 3.31 -14.77
CA TRP A 174 -22.51 3.43 -13.42
C TRP A 174 -23.53 2.32 -13.09
N VAL A 175 -24.22 1.75 -14.10
CA VAL A 175 -25.27 0.73 -13.88
C VAL A 175 -24.73 -0.54 -13.23
N ILE A 176 -23.49 -0.90 -13.51
CA ILE A 176 -22.88 -2.11 -12.94
C ILE A 176 -22.32 -1.91 -11.54
N TYR A 177 -22.24 -0.68 -11.04
CA TYR A 177 -21.67 -0.34 -9.73
C TYR A 177 -22.75 0.17 -8.77
N ARG A 178 -23.64 -0.75 -8.36
CA ARG A 178 -24.67 -0.44 -7.37
C ARG A 178 -24.02 -0.17 -6.00
N PRO A 179 -24.39 0.90 -5.28
CA PRO A 179 -23.96 1.11 -3.91
C PRO A 179 -24.25 -0.13 -3.03
N GLY A 180 -23.27 -0.53 -2.22
CA GLY A 180 -23.33 -1.73 -1.39
C GLY A 180 -22.82 -3.01 -2.07
N ASP A 181 -22.77 -3.08 -3.43
CA ASP A 181 -22.26 -4.27 -4.13
C ASP A 181 -20.74 -4.42 -3.96
N LEU A 182 -20.28 -5.67 -3.95
CA LEU A 182 -18.87 -6.00 -3.95
C LEU A 182 -18.28 -5.88 -5.36
N VAL A 183 -17.10 -5.28 -5.42
CA VAL A 183 -16.29 -5.16 -6.64
C VAL A 183 -14.91 -5.78 -6.43
N VAL A 184 -14.35 -6.27 -7.52
CA VAL A 184 -13.03 -6.90 -7.58
C VAL A 184 -12.06 -5.95 -8.27
N SER A 185 -10.89 -5.77 -7.69
CA SER A 185 -9.71 -5.19 -8.33
C SER A 185 -8.54 -6.16 -8.20
N ASP A 186 -7.51 -5.98 -9.00
CA ASP A 186 -6.30 -6.78 -8.95
C ASP A 186 -5.10 -5.93 -8.52
N VAL A 187 -4.29 -6.47 -7.62
CA VAL A 187 -3.00 -5.88 -7.22
C VAL A 187 -1.95 -6.98 -7.26
N LEU A 188 -0.97 -6.86 -8.16
CA LEU A 188 0.08 -7.85 -8.34
C LEU A 188 -0.43 -9.29 -8.57
N GLY A 189 -1.52 -9.45 -9.32
CA GLY A 189 -2.16 -10.74 -9.60
C GLY A 189 -2.98 -11.30 -8.42
N LYS A 190 -3.20 -10.50 -7.37
CA LYS A 190 -4.03 -10.87 -6.22
C LYS A 190 -5.33 -10.08 -6.21
N SER A 191 -6.44 -10.80 -6.15
CA SER A 191 -7.78 -10.18 -6.08
C SER A 191 -7.96 -9.43 -4.77
N TRP A 192 -8.56 -8.26 -4.85
CA TRP A 192 -8.96 -7.43 -3.71
C TRP A 192 -10.42 -7.03 -3.85
N LEU A 193 -11.23 -7.33 -2.85
CA LEU A 193 -12.63 -6.91 -2.77
C LEU A 193 -12.77 -5.56 -2.10
N SER A 194 -13.74 -4.79 -2.58
CA SER A 194 -14.18 -3.55 -1.95
C SER A 194 -15.68 -3.39 -2.15
N ARG A 195 -16.33 -2.58 -1.32
CA ARG A 195 -17.76 -2.29 -1.40
C ARG A 195 -17.97 -0.95 -2.09
N VAL A 196 -18.80 -0.90 -3.11
CA VAL A 196 -19.14 0.34 -3.81
C VAL A 196 -19.87 1.30 -2.85
N GLU A 197 -19.42 2.54 -2.77
CA GLU A 197 -20.11 3.60 -2.06
C GLU A 197 -20.94 4.46 -3.02
N LYS A 198 -20.29 5.01 -4.04
CA LYS A 198 -20.94 5.83 -5.09
C LYS A 198 -20.11 5.87 -6.36
N VAL A 199 -20.74 6.36 -7.44
CA VAL A 199 -20.12 6.59 -8.74
C VAL A 199 -20.27 8.04 -9.14
N SER A 200 -19.23 8.64 -9.69
CA SER A 200 -19.26 10.00 -10.22
C SER A 200 -18.54 10.09 -11.57
N TYR A 201 -18.95 11.03 -12.42
CA TYR A 201 -18.31 11.30 -13.71
C TYR A 201 -17.55 12.62 -13.65
N GLY A 202 -16.42 12.66 -14.32
CA GLY A 202 -15.57 13.84 -14.42
C GLY A 202 -14.89 13.93 -15.77
N THR A 203 -14.19 15.06 -15.99
CA THR A 203 -13.39 15.27 -17.19
C THR A 203 -12.04 15.85 -16.80
N SER A 204 -10.97 15.14 -17.16
CA SER A 204 -9.60 15.62 -17.02
C SER A 204 -9.19 16.43 -18.24
N ARG A 205 -8.41 17.49 -18.03
CA ARG A 205 -7.89 18.34 -19.12
C ARG A 205 -6.98 17.57 -20.07
N ASN A 206 -6.21 16.60 -19.55
CA ASN A 206 -5.17 15.91 -20.30
C ASN A 206 -5.62 14.55 -20.84
N ARG A 207 -6.57 13.87 -20.16
CA ARG A 207 -6.96 12.49 -20.46
C ARG A 207 -8.43 12.32 -20.87
N GLY A 208 -9.21 13.42 -20.86
CA GLY A 208 -10.62 13.40 -21.26
C GLY A 208 -11.56 12.85 -20.18
N PRO A 209 -12.75 12.36 -20.57
CA PRO A 209 -13.77 11.88 -19.65
C PRO A 209 -13.33 10.66 -18.84
N TYR A 210 -13.76 10.60 -17.57
CA TYR A 210 -13.54 9.46 -16.70
C TYR A 210 -14.73 9.23 -15.77
N VAL A 211 -14.88 8.00 -15.30
CA VAL A 211 -15.80 7.62 -14.23
C VAL A 211 -14.98 7.24 -12.99
N THR A 212 -15.34 7.80 -11.85
CA THR A 212 -14.73 7.48 -10.55
C THR A 212 -15.63 6.54 -9.79
N ILE A 213 -15.09 5.40 -9.39
CA ILE A 213 -15.73 4.45 -8.49
C ILE A 213 -15.20 4.72 -7.08
N HIS A 214 -16.05 5.23 -6.22
CA HIS A 214 -15.75 5.41 -4.79
C HIS A 214 -16.12 4.13 -4.05
N MET A 215 -15.18 3.65 -3.24
CA MET A 215 -15.31 2.33 -2.61
C MET A 215 -14.85 2.40 -1.15
N LYS A 216 -15.44 1.56 -0.33
CA LYS A 216 -15.02 1.26 1.03
C LYS A 216 -14.32 -0.09 1.08
N TYR A 217 -13.34 -0.21 1.96
CA TYR A 217 -12.62 -1.45 2.23
C TYR A 217 -12.23 -1.51 3.71
N CYS A 218 -11.85 -2.68 4.20
CA CYS A 218 -11.34 -2.82 5.55
C CYS A 218 -9.84 -2.50 5.57
N ASP A 219 -9.44 -1.63 6.48
CA ASP A 219 -8.04 -1.28 6.67
C ASP A 219 -7.66 -1.28 8.15
N ALA A 220 -6.37 -1.25 8.43
CA ALA A 220 -5.88 -1.23 9.79
C ALA A 220 -4.56 -0.46 9.88
N ASN A 221 -4.41 0.33 10.93
CA ASN A 221 -3.14 0.92 11.36
C ASN A 221 -2.80 0.43 12.78
N ASP A 222 -1.85 1.07 13.45
CA ASP A 222 -1.42 0.68 14.79
C ASP A 222 -2.54 0.82 15.82
N ASP A 223 -3.42 1.82 15.63
CA ASP A 223 -4.41 2.25 16.62
C ASP A 223 -5.82 1.69 16.35
N ALA A 224 -6.22 1.54 15.07
CA ALA A 224 -7.58 1.22 14.68
C ALA A 224 -7.66 0.13 13.59
N ILE A 225 -8.81 -0.57 13.58
CA ILE A 225 -9.25 -1.46 12.48
C ILE A 225 -10.66 -0.99 12.11
N GLY A 226 -10.92 -0.82 10.82
CA GLY A 226 -12.23 -0.36 10.41
C GLY A 226 -12.37 -0.09 8.93
N GLU A 227 -13.33 0.75 8.57
CA GLU A 227 -13.59 1.14 7.20
C GLU A 227 -12.66 2.26 6.76
N ALA A 228 -12.14 2.12 5.54
CA ALA A 228 -11.37 3.13 4.84
C ALA A 228 -11.93 3.33 3.43
N GLN A 229 -11.68 4.49 2.85
CA GLN A 229 -12.17 4.85 1.52
C GLN A 229 -11.03 4.81 0.50
N ARG A 230 -11.37 4.36 -0.70
CA ARG A 230 -10.52 4.48 -1.88
C ARG A 230 -11.33 4.81 -3.11
N SER A 231 -10.70 5.39 -4.12
CA SER A 231 -11.35 5.64 -5.40
C SER A 231 -10.48 5.17 -6.55
N THR A 232 -11.12 4.82 -7.66
CA THR A 232 -10.44 4.44 -8.90
C THR A 232 -11.07 5.19 -10.07
N ASN A 233 -10.24 5.89 -10.84
CA ASN A 233 -10.66 6.57 -12.06
C ASN A 233 -10.51 5.62 -13.26
N ILE A 234 -11.59 5.45 -14.01
CA ILE A 234 -11.62 4.67 -15.25
C ILE A 234 -11.77 5.65 -16.40
N PHE A 235 -10.66 5.94 -17.09
CA PHE A 235 -10.66 6.87 -18.23
C PHE A 235 -11.27 6.21 -19.45
N GLN A 236 -12.12 6.98 -20.18
CA GLN A 236 -12.75 6.48 -21.39
C GLN A 236 -11.69 6.04 -22.42
N SER A 237 -10.64 6.83 -22.60
CA SER A 237 -9.54 6.56 -23.54
C SER A 237 -8.83 5.23 -23.33
N ASP A 238 -8.76 4.73 -22.09
CA ASP A 238 -7.95 3.57 -21.75
C ASP A 238 -8.68 2.24 -21.97
N TYR A 239 -10.00 2.24 -21.77
CA TYR A 239 -10.81 1.03 -21.73
C TYR A 239 -11.90 0.96 -22.78
N PHE A 240 -12.36 2.10 -23.31
CA PHE A 240 -13.46 2.19 -24.25
C PHE A 240 -13.00 2.79 -25.59
N ALA A 241 -13.19 2.05 -26.65
CA ALA A 241 -12.92 2.56 -28.00
C ALA A 241 -14.04 3.52 -28.43
N SER A 242 -13.92 4.82 -28.16
CA SER A 242 -14.98 5.81 -28.31
C SER A 242 -16.23 5.41 -27.52
N ASP A 243 -17.39 5.32 -28.20
CA ASP A 243 -18.67 4.93 -27.61
C ASP A 243 -18.94 3.42 -27.70
N HIS A 244 -17.96 2.59 -28.09
CA HIS A 244 -18.15 1.14 -28.21
C HIS A 244 -18.15 0.47 -26.84
N PRO A 245 -18.97 -0.59 -26.64
CA PRO A 245 -18.99 -1.35 -25.40
C PRO A 245 -17.66 -2.04 -25.13
N ALA A 246 -17.20 -2.00 -23.87
CA ALA A 246 -16.02 -2.70 -23.39
C ALA A 246 -16.40 -3.94 -22.58
N LYS A 247 -15.51 -4.95 -22.53
CA LYS A 247 -15.68 -6.11 -21.66
C LYS A 247 -15.53 -5.70 -20.20
N ILE A 248 -16.53 -5.99 -19.37
CA ILE A 248 -16.57 -5.62 -17.95
C ILE A 248 -15.32 -6.10 -17.19
N LYS A 249 -14.86 -7.33 -17.44
CA LYS A 249 -13.66 -7.89 -16.80
C LYS A 249 -12.33 -7.22 -17.17
N ARG A 250 -12.30 -6.36 -18.19
CA ARG A 250 -11.10 -5.58 -18.55
C ARG A 250 -11.00 -4.28 -17.77
N LEU A 251 -12.06 -3.88 -17.09
CA LEU A 251 -12.05 -2.69 -16.24
C LEU A 251 -11.14 -2.93 -15.02
N PRO A 252 -10.44 -1.92 -14.52
CA PRO A 252 -9.54 -2.07 -13.38
C PRO A 252 -10.26 -2.43 -12.08
N VAL A 253 -11.56 -2.12 -12.03
CA VAL A 253 -12.51 -2.52 -10.99
C VAL A 253 -13.76 -3.02 -11.68
N TYR A 254 -14.29 -4.18 -11.28
CA TYR A 254 -15.52 -4.74 -11.85
C TYR A 254 -16.33 -5.49 -10.80
N PRO A 255 -17.68 -5.58 -10.95
CA PRO A 255 -18.53 -6.22 -9.95
C PRO A 255 -18.21 -7.70 -9.74
N ARG A 256 -18.28 -8.14 -8.47
CA ARG A 256 -18.00 -9.53 -8.02
C ARG A 256 -18.76 -10.58 -8.82
N LYS A 257 -20.01 -10.30 -9.24
CA LYS A 257 -20.85 -11.21 -10.05
C LYS A 257 -20.25 -11.58 -11.42
N PHE A 258 -19.31 -10.79 -11.94
CA PHE A 258 -18.60 -11.09 -13.20
C PHE A 258 -17.25 -11.78 -12.97
N CYS A 259 -16.86 -12.04 -11.72
CA CYS A 259 -15.61 -12.75 -11.41
C CYS A 259 -15.81 -14.25 -11.60
N ASP A 260 -14.86 -14.93 -12.28
CA ASP A 260 -14.92 -16.38 -12.51
C ASP A 260 -14.60 -17.21 -11.27
N ARG A 261 -14.02 -16.61 -10.23
CA ARG A 261 -13.69 -17.30 -8.97
C ARG A 261 -14.96 -17.58 -8.19
N GLY A 262 -15.12 -18.82 -7.76
CA GLY A 262 -16.27 -19.31 -7.00
C GLY A 262 -16.43 -18.68 -5.61
N PRO A 263 -17.35 -19.18 -4.78
CA PRO A 263 -17.62 -18.67 -3.43
C PRO A 263 -16.39 -18.78 -2.50
N ASP A 264 -15.48 -19.70 -2.76
CA ASP A 264 -14.26 -19.89 -1.97
C ASP A 264 -13.31 -18.68 -1.97
N LEU A 265 -13.51 -17.73 -2.90
CA LEU A 265 -12.72 -16.49 -2.92
C LEU A 265 -12.83 -15.72 -1.60
N GLU A 266 -14.02 -15.58 -1.05
CA GLU A 266 -14.23 -14.81 0.19
C GLU A 266 -13.58 -15.49 1.40
N ILE A 267 -13.55 -16.83 1.42
CA ILE A 267 -12.86 -17.61 2.46
C ILE A 267 -11.34 -17.37 2.37
N GLU A 268 -10.76 -17.44 1.15
CA GLU A 268 -9.35 -17.15 0.93
C GLU A 268 -9.00 -15.72 1.37
N LEU A 269 -9.85 -14.74 0.98
CA LEU A 269 -9.64 -13.35 1.33
C LEU A 269 -9.78 -13.09 2.84
N LEU A 270 -10.66 -13.80 3.52
CA LEU A 270 -10.80 -13.72 4.98
C LEU A 270 -9.52 -14.21 5.68
N GLU A 271 -8.96 -15.34 5.25
CA GLU A 271 -7.69 -15.85 5.81
C GLU A 271 -6.53 -14.87 5.55
N ARG A 272 -6.49 -14.27 4.36
CA ARG A 272 -5.51 -13.21 4.06
C ARG A 272 -5.73 -11.96 4.90
N GLY A 273 -6.98 -11.55 5.13
CA GLY A 273 -7.34 -10.44 6.00
C GLY A 273 -6.86 -10.66 7.44
N LYS A 274 -7.01 -11.87 7.99
CA LYS A 274 -6.45 -12.22 9.31
C LYS A 274 -4.93 -12.05 9.34
N LYS A 275 -4.22 -12.52 8.29
CA LYS A 275 -2.77 -12.31 8.16
C LYS A 275 -2.42 -10.82 8.04
N PHE A 276 -3.22 -10.03 7.30
CA PHE A 276 -3.02 -8.58 7.19
C PHE A 276 -3.06 -7.91 8.57
N ILE A 277 -4.06 -8.24 9.40
CA ILE A 277 -4.21 -7.69 10.74
C ILE A 277 -3.05 -8.09 11.67
N THR A 278 -2.52 -9.31 11.56
CA THR A 278 -1.36 -9.75 12.38
C THR A 278 -0.05 -9.07 11.97
N ASN A 279 0.03 -8.49 10.79
CA ASN A 279 1.20 -7.75 10.29
C ASN A 279 1.11 -6.23 10.52
N ARG A 280 0.37 -5.78 11.55
CA ARG A 280 0.30 -4.38 11.99
C ARG A 280 1.50 -4.00 12.86
N GLY A 281 1.74 -2.69 12.93
CA GLY A 281 2.83 -2.13 13.72
C GLY A 281 4.19 -2.26 13.04
N ILE A 282 5.23 -2.04 13.83
CA ILE A 282 6.61 -2.09 13.34
C ILE A 282 7.10 -3.53 13.44
N LEU A 283 7.24 -4.21 12.32
CA LEU A 283 7.64 -5.61 12.24
C LEU A 283 8.76 -5.80 11.22
N THR A 284 9.80 -6.49 11.63
CA THR A 284 10.80 -7.01 10.68
C THR A 284 10.32 -8.37 10.17
N LYS A 285 10.28 -8.54 8.86
CA LYS A 285 9.84 -9.79 8.19
C LYS A 285 10.85 -10.19 7.12
N ASP A 286 10.86 -11.48 6.79
CA ASP A 286 11.50 -11.97 5.56
C ASP A 286 10.46 -11.95 4.44
N TYR A 287 10.91 -11.54 3.26
CA TYR A 287 10.08 -11.47 2.06
C TYR A 287 10.77 -12.17 0.90
N ASP A 288 10.00 -12.88 0.08
CA ASP A 288 10.48 -13.50 -1.14
C ASP A 288 9.37 -13.47 -2.20
N GLY A 289 9.55 -12.65 -3.23
CA GLY A 289 8.57 -12.51 -4.29
C GLY A 289 8.52 -11.15 -4.95
N ILE A 290 7.45 -10.94 -5.72
CA ILE A 290 7.20 -9.66 -6.39
C ILE A 290 6.63 -8.67 -5.38
N ALA A 291 7.23 -7.50 -5.31
CA ALA A 291 6.80 -6.33 -4.54
C ALA A 291 6.71 -5.12 -5.48
N GLU A 292 6.19 -4.01 -5.00
CA GLU A 292 6.20 -2.75 -5.74
C GLU A 292 6.77 -1.64 -4.87
N TRP A 293 7.63 -0.82 -5.44
CA TRP A 293 8.17 0.36 -4.78
C TRP A 293 7.47 1.64 -5.26
N LEU A 294 7.32 2.59 -4.35
CA LEU A 294 6.74 3.89 -4.65
C LEU A 294 7.77 4.75 -5.37
N LYS A 295 7.47 5.11 -6.62
CA LYS A 295 8.31 6.04 -7.37
C LYS A 295 8.00 7.47 -6.94
N GLU A 296 8.98 8.13 -6.34
CA GLU A 296 8.90 9.56 -6.05
C GLU A 296 8.86 10.37 -7.36
N PRO A 297 7.97 11.37 -7.46
CA PRO A 297 8.04 12.31 -8.57
C PRO A 297 9.36 13.10 -8.51
N PRO A 298 9.91 13.54 -9.67
CA PRO A 298 11.08 14.40 -9.68
C PRO A 298 10.86 15.65 -8.81
N LEU A 299 11.84 16.03 -7.98
CA LEU A 299 11.76 17.16 -7.05
C LEU A 299 11.46 18.51 -7.73
N ASP A 300 11.74 18.64 -9.04
CA ASP A 300 11.52 19.84 -9.84
C ASP A 300 10.15 19.85 -10.55
N PHE A 301 9.34 18.82 -10.35
CA PHE A 301 8.05 18.67 -11.03
C PHE A 301 6.90 19.18 -10.14
N PHE A 302 6.73 20.50 -10.10
CA PHE A 302 5.54 21.13 -9.53
C PHE A 302 4.49 21.25 -10.64
N ASP A 303 3.74 20.19 -10.90
CA ASP A 303 2.54 20.25 -11.72
C ASP A 303 1.32 20.44 -10.79
N PRO A 304 0.61 21.59 -10.88
CA PRO A 304 -0.61 21.79 -10.09
C PRO A 304 -1.73 20.80 -10.43
N ASN A 305 -1.57 19.98 -11.47
CA ASN A 305 -2.49 18.93 -11.86
C ASN A 305 -2.06 17.53 -11.38
N MET A 306 -1.17 17.41 -10.40
CA MET A 306 -0.74 16.10 -9.86
C MET A 306 -1.91 15.21 -9.35
N ALA A 307 -3.09 15.80 -9.10
CA ALA A 307 -4.32 15.05 -8.82
C ALA A 307 -4.74 14.08 -9.95
N ASP A 308 -4.29 14.34 -11.20
CA ASP A 308 -4.60 13.49 -12.35
C ASP A 308 -3.68 12.26 -12.49
N TYR A 309 -2.57 12.23 -11.74
CA TYR A 309 -1.61 11.13 -11.79
C TYR A 309 -1.64 10.34 -10.47
N PRO A 310 -2.13 9.10 -10.50
CA PRO A 310 -2.05 8.25 -9.32
C PRO A 310 -0.59 7.98 -8.97
N PRO A 311 -0.27 7.67 -7.71
CA PRO A 311 1.06 7.26 -7.31
C PRO A 311 1.53 6.08 -8.16
N ILE A 312 2.76 6.16 -8.65
CA ILE A 312 3.32 5.14 -9.53
C ILE A 312 4.01 4.09 -8.68
N TRP A 313 3.40 2.92 -8.61
CA TRP A 313 3.98 1.74 -8.01
C TRP A 313 4.66 0.91 -9.09
N LEU A 314 5.96 0.64 -8.94
CA LEU A 314 6.75 -0.09 -9.92
C LEU A 314 7.13 -1.47 -9.38
N PRO A 315 6.83 -2.55 -10.13
CA PRO A 315 7.12 -3.91 -9.69
C PRO A 315 8.62 -4.20 -9.72
N PHE A 316 9.08 -5.00 -8.75
CA PHE A 316 10.42 -5.57 -8.68
C PHE A 316 10.39 -6.87 -7.88
N THR A 317 11.47 -7.64 -7.94
CA THR A 317 11.63 -8.82 -7.09
C THR A 317 12.39 -8.42 -5.83
N GLU A 318 11.82 -8.70 -4.67
CA GLU A 318 12.43 -8.52 -3.37
C GLU A 318 12.75 -9.88 -2.76
N THR A 319 13.97 -10.06 -2.26
CA THR A 319 14.39 -11.23 -1.49
C THR A 319 15.21 -10.76 -0.31
N GLY A 320 14.75 -11.08 0.90
CA GLY A 320 15.44 -10.71 2.12
C GLY A 320 14.55 -9.99 3.14
N ARG A 321 15.17 -9.18 3.99
CA ARG A 321 14.49 -8.51 5.09
C ARG A 321 13.84 -7.22 4.68
N VAL A 322 12.63 -7.03 5.21
CA VAL A 322 11.84 -5.81 5.05
C VAL A 322 11.34 -5.36 6.42
N VAL A 323 11.08 -4.08 6.59
CA VAL A 323 10.49 -3.54 7.81
C VAL A 323 9.11 -3.00 7.48
N LEU A 324 8.07 -3.61 8.03
CA LEU A 324 6.72 -3.09 7.94
C LEU A 324 6.59 -1.92 8.92
N ASP A 325 6.16 -0.76 8.45
CA ASP A 325 5.89 0.43 9.25
C ASP A 325 5.00 1.38 8.46
N ARG A 326 3.71 1.22 8.61
CA ARG A 326 2.72 2.07 7.95
C ARG A 326 2.77 3.50 8.44
N LYS A 327 2.95 3.71 9.73
CA LYS A 327 2.92 5.04 10.33
C LYS A 327 4.03 5.92 9.77
N THR A 328 5.26 5.44 9.77
CA THR A 328 6.39 6.20 9.19
C THR A 328 6.23 6.37 7.67
N PHE A 329 5.66 5.38 6.97
CA PHE A 329 5.32 5.53 5.55
C PHE A 329 4.38 6.71 5.31
N GLU A 330 3.30 6.83 6.09
CA GLU A 330 2.32 7.91 5.97
C GLU A 330 2.90 9.28 6.39
N GLU A 331 3.81 9.30 7.38
CA GLU A 331 4.55 10.51 7.76
C GLU A 331 5.45 11.03 6.62
N ASP A 332 6.10 10.14 5.89
CA ASP A 332 6.95 10.49 4.74
C ASP A 332 6.16 10.79 3.45
N ASN A 333 4.94 10.24 3.34
CA ASN A 333 4.11 10.28 2.13
C ASN A 333 2.70 10.78 2.44
N TYR A 334 2.53 12.07 2.75
CA TYR A 334 1.26 12.67 3.18
C TYR A 334 0.09 12.45 2.21
N SER A 335 0.34 12.30 0.92
CA SER A 335 -0.69 12.01 -0.08
C SER A 335 -1.26 10.60 0.00
N HIS A 336 -0.66 9.73 0.81
CA HIS A 336 -1.06 8.33 1.00
C HIS A 336 -1.68 8.05 2.38
N VAL A 337 -1.92 9.09 3.17
CA VAL A 337 -2.58 8.94 4.47
C VAL A 337 -4.00 8.44 4.25
N THR A 338 -4.34 7.35 4.94
CA THR A 338 -5.68 6.76 4.89
C THR A 338 -6.39 6.98 6.21
N MET A 339 -7.56 7.62 6.15
CA MET A 339 -8.44 7.76 7.30
C MET A 339 -9.19 6.45 7.52
N ILE A 340 -9.18 5.94 8.74
CA ILE A 340 -9.85 4.70 9.13
C ILE A 340 -10.93 5.07 10.15
N GLU A 341 -12.18 4.70 9.84
CA GLU A 341 -13.32 4.78 10.76
C GLU A 341 -13.45 3.44 11.49
N GLU A 342 -13.25 3.45 12.80
CA GLU A 342 -13.28 2.24 13.62
C GLU A 342 -14.68 1.60 13.59
N VAL A 343 -14.73 0.27 13.41
CA VAL A 343 -15.96 -0.51 13.35
C VAL A 343 -15.83 -1.73 14.26
N GLU A 344 -16.91 -2.05 15.02
CA GLU A 344 -16.93 -3.18 15.96
C GLU A 344 -16.70 -4.55 15.29
N ASP A 345 -17.27 -4.77 14.09
CA ASP A 345 -17.14 -6.03 13.33
C ASP A 345 -16.64 -5.74 11.90
N PRO A 346 -15.34 -5.56 11.71
CA PRO A 346 -14.77 -5.22 10.42
C PRO A 346 -14.80 -6.42 9.45
N GLU A 347 -15.19 -6.17 8.21
CA GLU A 347 -15.22 -7.17 7.13
C GLU A 347 -13.78 -7.48 6.65
N LEU A 348 -13.06 -8.37 7.33
CA LEU A 348 -11.64 -8.65 7.07
C LEU A 348 -11.35 -9.19 5.66
N PHE A 349 -12.33 -9.77 4.97
CA PHE A 349 -12.16 -10.20 3.57
C PHE A 349 -12.02 -9.01 2.59
N LEU A 350 -12.30 -7.78 3.04
CA LEU A 350 -12.07 -6.55 2.29
C LEU A 350 -10.67 -5.95 2.51
N CYS A 351 -9.82 -6.55 3.35
CA CYS A 351 -8.46 -6.06 3.57
C CYS A 351 -7.61 -6.07 2.30
N PRO A 352 -6.69 -5.11 2.14
CA PRO A 352 -5.79 -5.06 1.00
C PRO A 352 -4.89 -6.31 0.95
N PRO A 353 -4.47 -6.75 -0.25
CA PRO A 353 -3.57 -7.88 -0.40
C PRO A 353 -2.12 -7.57 -0.02
N TYR A 354 -1.81 -6.34 0.36
CA TYR A 354 -0.45 -5.88 0.64
C TYR A 354 -0.36 -5.15 1.98
N ALA A 355 0.81 -5.18 2.57
CA ALA A 355 1.23 -4.33 3.68
C ALA A 355 2.29 -3.32 3.20
N LEU A 356 2.31 -2.14 3.83
CA LEU A 356 3.27 -1.09 3.55
C LEU A 356 4.53 -1.29 4.40
N GLY A 357 5.69 -1.13 3.79
CA GLY A 357 6.96 -1.30 4.49
C GLY A 357 8.13 -0.76 3.70
N TYR A 358 9.31 -0.84 4.30
CA TYR A 358 10.56 -0.34 3.76
C TYR A 358 11.49 -1.48 3.34
N SER A 359 11.99 -1.44 2.11
CA SER A 359 13.01 -2.37 1.63
C SER A 359 14.38 -1.97 2.18
N THR A 360 14.99 -2.83 2.98
CA THR A 360 16.35 -2.59 3.50
C THR A 360 17.40 -2.69 2.41
N GLY A 361 17.14 -3.48 1.36
CA GLY A 361 18.02 -3.64 0.19
C GLY A 361 17.90 -2.49 -0.79
N ARG A 362 16.67 -2.13 -1.19
CA ARG A 362 16.40 -1.05 -2.15
C ARG A 362 16.43 0.34 -1.53
N LYS A 363 16.14 0.46 -0.23
CA LYS A 363 16.08 1.71 0.55
C LYS A 363 14.95 2.65 0.09
N GLU A 364 13.82 2.04 -0.25
CA GLU A 364 12.62 2.72 -0.72
C GLU A 364 11.38 2.16 0.00
N TRP A 365 10.33 2.98 0.07
CA TRP A 365 9.03 2.53 0.53
C TRP A 365 8.36 1.63 -0.49
N CYS A 366 7.83 0.51 -0.01
CA CYS A 366 7.27 -0.54 -0.84
C CYS A 366 5.94 -1.03 -0.29
N ARG A 367 5.20 -1.75 -1.14
CA ARG A 367 4.08 -2.58 -0.73
C ARG A 367 4.38 -4.04 -1.03
N TYR A 368 4.14 -4.87 -0.02
CA TYR A 368 4.49 -6.28 0.01
C TYR A 368 3.24 -7.13 0.08
N LEU A 369 3.10 -8.14 -0.78
CA LEU A 369 2.00 -9.08 -0.70
C LEU A 369 2.01 -9.79 0.65
N VAL A 370 0.88 -9.74 1.36
CA VAL A 370 0.73 -10.34 2.70
C VAL A 370 1.03 -11.84 2.70
N ASP A 371 0.69 -12.53 1.61
CA ASP A 371 0.91 -13.98 1.47
C ASP A 371 2.39 -14.37 1.42
N ASN A 372 3.28 -13.45 1.04
CA ASN A 372 4.71 -13.69 0.89
C ASN A 372 5.54 -13.25 2.10
N LEU A 373 4.90 -12.61 3.08
CA LEU A 373 5.55 -12.22 4.34
C LEU A 373 5.73 -13.44 5.23
N ARG A 374 6.93 -13.57 5.81
CA ARG A 374 7.30 -14.65 6.73
C ARG A 374 7.99 -14.07 7.96
N ASP A 375 7.93 -14.79 9.06
CA ASP A 375 8.72 -14.42 10.23
C ASP A 375 10.21 -14.58 9.94
N VAL A 376 11.02 -13.69 10.52
CA VAL A 376 12.45 -13.68 10.27
C VAL A 376 13.10 -14.94 10.80
N SER A 377 13.81 -15.65 9.94
CA SER A 377 14.69 -16.74 10.33
C SER A 377 16.06 -16.17 10.67
N TRP A 378 16.29 -15.91 11.97
CA TRP A 378 17.58 -15.41 12.46
C TRP A 378 18.65 -16.49 12.41
N LYS A 379 19.82 -16.18 11.87
CA LYS A 379 20.96 -17.10 11.76
C LYS A 379 21.67 -17.21 13.11
N GLU A 380 21.27 -18.16 13.94
CA GLU A 380 21.87 -18.36 15.27
C GLU A 380 23.36 -18.72 15.21
N ASP A 381 23.78 -19.40 14.14
CA ASP A 381 25.18 -19.78 13.91
C ASP A 381 26.05 -18.62 13.36
N ALA A 382 25.47 -17.48 13.01
CA ALA A 382 26.24 -16.37 12.45
C ALA A 382 27.29 -15.84 13.45
N TRP A 383 26.92 -15.68 14.71
CA TRP A 383 27.86 -15.20 15.73
C TRP A 383 28.97 -16.19 16.08
N PRO A 384 28.70 -17.48 16.35
CA PRO A 384 29.75 -18.49 16.49
C PRO A 384 30.71 -18.52 15.30
N SER A 385 30.19 -18.42 14.09
CA SER A 385 30.97 -18.51 12.83
C SER A 385 31.80 -17.27 12.53
N LEU A 386 31.55 -16.13 13.20
CA LEU A 386 32.34 -14.92 12.99
C LEU A 386 33.79 -15.13 13.46
N ILE A 387 34.73 -14.99 12.55
CA ILE A 387 36.16 -15.12 12.83
C ILE A 387 36.69 -13.76 13.25
N LEU A 388 36.86 -13.58 14.56
CA LEU A 388 37.39 -12.39 15.21
C LEU A 388 38.14 -12.82 16.48
N ASP A 389 39.10 -12.01 16.92
CA ASP A 389 39.80 -12.25 18.19
C ASP A 389 38.78 -12.41 19.34
N GLN A 390 39.04 -13.35 20.25
CA GLN A 390 38.08 -13.73 21.29
C GLN A 390 37.75 -12.59 22.27
N GLU A 391 38.72 -11.75 22.59
CA GLU A 391 38.49 -10.61 23.50
C GLU A 391 37.68 -9.51 22.76
N GLN A 392 38.05 -9.22 21.51
CA GLN A 392 37.31 -8.28 20.67
C GLN A 392 35.86 -8.74 20.45
N LYS A 393 35.66 -10.04 20.16
CA LYS A 393 34.36 -10.67 19.99
C LYS A 393 33.51 -10.56 21.27
N LYS A 394 34.12 -10.79 22.44
CA LYS A 394 33.45 -10.67 23.74
C LYS A 394 33.01 -9.25 24.04
N VAL A 395 33.91 -8.27 23.82
CA VAL A 395 33.60 -6.84 24.05
C VAL A 395 32.51 -6.36 23.10
N LEU A 396 32.61 -6.68 21.80
CA LEU A 396 31.59 -6.32 20.82
C LEU A 396 30.21 -6.89 21.19
N LYS A 397 30.17 -8.19 21.57
CA LYS A 397 28.93 -8.83 22.02
C LYS A 397 28.32 -8.11 23.22
N ALA A 398 29.16 -7.83 24.23
CA ALA A 398 28.71 -7.18 25.46
C ALA A 398 28.12 -5.79 25.16
N LEU A 399 28.78 -4.98 24.33
CA LEU A 399 28.32 -3.64 23.96
C LEU A 399 27.00 -3.68 23.17
N VAL A 400 26.91 -4.54 22.17
CA VAL A 400 25.70 -4.64 21.32
C VAL A 400 24.50 -5.16 22.11
N MET A 401 24.68 -6.21 22.92
CA MET A 401 23.60 -6.81 23.71
C MET A 401 23.16 -5.99 24.91
N SER A 402 24.08 -5.21 25.50
CA SER A 402 23.77 -4.34 26.64
C SER A 402 23.17 -3.02 26.22
N HIS A 403 23.24 -2.68 24.93
CA HIS A 403 22.74 -1.41 24.43
C HIS A 403 21.20 -1.39 24.47
N LYS A 404 20.66 -0.50 25.31
CA LYS A 404 19.21 -0.24 25.39
C LYS A 404 18.91 1.09 24.73
N HIS A 405 18.00 1.10 23.77
CA HIS A 405 17.48 2.36 23.27
C HIS A 405 16.74 3.10 24.40
N PRO A 406 16.97 4.39 24.59
CA PRO A 406 16.24 5.17 25.59
C PRO A 406 14.77 5.21 25.22
N GLU A 407 13.90 5.09 26.21
CA GLU A 407 12.45 5.25 26.03
C GLU A 407 12.14 6.65 25.45
N ARG A 408 11.07 6.74 24.63
CA ARG A 408 10.71 7.92 23.80
C ARG A 408 10.51 9.27 24.52
N VAL A 409 10.65 9.37 25.82
CA VAL A 409 10.17 10.49 26.66
C VAL A 409 11.29 11.38 27.22
N ARG A 410 12.56 11.31 26.71
CA ARG A 410 13.66 12.11 27.31
C ARG A 410 14.10 13.28 26.45
N SER A 411 14.44 14.40 27.11
CA SER A 411 14.93 15.62 26.48
C SER A 411 16.21 15.38 25.64
N GLN A 412 16.42 16.16 24.58
CA GLN A 412 17.61 16.05 23.71
C GLN A 412 18.93 16.10 24.49
N SER A 413 19.00 16.87 25.60
CA SER A 413 20.19 16.96 26.43
C SER A 413 20.54 15.67 27.16
N GLU A 414 19.56 14.82 27.43
CA GLU A 414 19.75 13.52 28.08
C GLU A 414 20.14 12.38 27.12
N GLN A 415 19.99 12.60 25.82
CA GLN A 415 20.35 11.63 24.78
C GLN A 415 21.81 11.74 24.33
N LYS A 416 22.47 12.85 24.63
CA LYS A 416 23.85 13.10 24.23
C LYS A 416 24.82 12.03 24.76
N GLY A 417 25.53 11.37 23.84
CA GLY A 417 26.56 10.37 24.17
C GLY A 417 26.04 8.99 24.59
N LYS A 418 24.76 8.67 24.40
CA LYS A 418 24.18 7.34 24.73
C LYS A 418 24.21 6.34 23.59
N GLY A 419 24.54 6.75 22.36
CA GLY A 419 24.70 5.86 21.22
C GLY A 419 25.95 5.01 21.33
N LEU A 420 25.96 3.89 20.62
CA LEU A 420 27.14 3.03 20.45
C LEU A 420 27.69 3.20 19.04
N VAL A 421 28.88 3.77 18.92
CA VAL A 421 29.59 3.90 17.65
C VAL A 421 30.77 2.94 17.63
N VAL A 422 30.75 2.01 16.67
CA VAL A 422 31.79 0.99 16.47
C VAL A 422 32.48 1.26 15.13
N LEU A 423 33.78 1.42 15.14
CA LEU A 423 34.60 1.57 13.95
C LEU A 423 35.25 0.24 13.58
N LEU A 424 34.99 -0.21 12.35
CA LEU A 424 35.61 -1.39 11.75
C LEU A 424 36.58 -0.92 10.65
N HIS A 425 37.87 -1.09 10.88
CA HIS A 425 38.87 -0.59 9.95
C HIS A 425 39.83 -1.70 9.49
N GLY A 426 40.37 -1.58 8.29
CA GLY A 426 41.37 -2.51 7.76
C GLY A 426 41.23 -2.82 6.28
N THR A 427 41.94 -3.84 5.83
CA THR A 427 42.02 -4.19 4.41
C THR A 427 40.67 -4.57 3.80
N PRO A 428 40.43 -4.31 2.49
CA PRO A 428 39.25 -4.78 1.79
C PRO A 428 39.09 -6.30 1.90
N GLY A 429 37.84 -6.79 2.02
CA GLY A 429 37.55 -8.23 2.08
C GLY A 429 37.94 -8.92 3.37
N SER A 430 38.27 -8.19 4.44
CA SER A 430 38.67 -8.75 5.75
C SER A 430 37.51 -9.07 6.68
N GLY A 431 36.24 -8.84 6.30
CA GLY A 431 35.07 -9.21 7.11
C GLY A 431 34.43 -8.06 7.90
N LYS A 432 34.78 -6.79 7.64
CA LYS A 432 34.23 -5.62 8.35
C LYS A 432 32.69 -5.55 8.26
N THR A 433 32.15 -5.51 7.07
CA THR A 433 30.70 -5.47 6.82
C THR A 433 30.00 -6.72 7.40
N LEU A 434 30.60 -7.89 7.23
CA LEU A 434 30.10 -9.16 7.80
C LEU A 434 29.98 -9.10 9.34
N SER A 435 30.89 -8.38 10.02
CA SER A 435 30.83 -8.25 11.48
C SER A 435 29.62 -7.44 11.94
N ALA A 436 29.26 -6.38 11.20
CA ALA A 436 28.04 -5.60 11.47
C ALA A 436 26.77 -6.41 11.19
N GLU A 437 26.73 -7.14 10.07
CA GLU A 437 25.64 -8.04 9.72
C GLU A 437 25.44 -9.12 10.78
N THR A 438 26.53 -9.75 11.21
CA THR A 438 26.51 -10.77 12.26
C THR A 438 26.05 -10.20 13.62
N ALA A 439 26.43 -8.97 13.94
CA ALA A 439 25.94 -8.31 15.16
C ALA A 439 24.43 -8.04 15.10
N ALA A 440 23.91 -7.68 13.94
CA ALA A 440 22.47 -7.51 13.72
C ALA A 440 21.71 -8.83 13.87
N GLU A 441 22.22 -9.92 13.27
CA GLU A 441 21.66 -11.27 13.42
C GLU A 441 21.59 -11.69 14.90
N MET A 442 22.72 -11.57 15.59
CA MET A 442 22.82 -11.98 17.01
C MET A 442 21.87 -11.17 17.91
N SER A 443 21.70 -9.88 17.64
CA SER A 443 20.83 -9.01 18.43
C SER A 443 19.37 -9.03 17.98
N LYS A 444 19.05 -9.79 16.92
CA LYS A 444 17.71 -9.89 16.31
C LYS A 444 17.15 -8.51 15.91
N LYS A 445 18.02 -7.67 15.33
CA LYS A 445 17.69 -6.32 14.89
C LYS A 445 17.82 -6.19 13.37
N ALA A 446 16.99 -5.36 12.76
CA ALA A 446 17.17 -5.00 11.36
C ALA A 446 18.50 -4.26 11.16
N LEU A 447 19.13 -4.42 10.01
CA LEU A 447 20.33 -3.71 9.61
C LEU A 447 19.98 -2.72 8.49
N LEU A 448 20.20 -1.45 8.75
CA LEU A 448 20.10 -0.38 7.74
C LEU A 448 21.51 -0.07 7.22
N SER A 449 21.87 -0.70 6.10
CA SER A 449 23.15 -0.45 5.45
C SER A 449 23.04 0.67 4.44
N THR A 450 23.93 1.65 4.50
CA THR A 450 24.01 2.75 3.52
C THR A 450 25.46 3.15 3.29
N SER A 451 25.74 3.64 2.09
CA SER A 451 27.07 4.21 1.75
C SER A 451 26.99 5.72 1.69
N MET A 452 28.16 6.34 1.73
CA MET A 452 28.28 7.78 1.65
C MET A 452 27.82 8.35 0.31
N SER A 453 28.07 7.64 -0.77
CA SER A 453 27.64 8.02 -2.12
C SER A 453 26.12 8.03 -2.24
N GLU A 454 25.45 7.11 -1.56
CA GLU A 454 23.98 7.06 -1.53
C GLU A 454 23.36 8.22 -0.75
N LEU A 455 23.99 8.62 0.38
CA LEU A 455 23.54 9.76 1.18
C LEU A 455 23.74 11.09 0.46
N ASN A 456 24.82 11.22 -0.32
CA ASN A 456 25.19 12.45 -1.02
C ASN A 456 24.74 12.47 -2.49
N ARG A 457 23.68 11.78 -2.85
CA ARG A 457 23.20 11.62 -4.25
C ARG A 457 23.02 12.95 -5.01
N TYR A 458 22.72 14.04 -4.31
CA TYR A 458 22.40 15.34 -4.91
C TYR A 458 23.49 16.41 -4.72
N ASP A 459 24.64 16.06 -4.14
CA ASP A 459 25.78 16.96 -3.86
C ASP A 459 25.40 18.30 -3.16
N ARG A 460 24.36 18.26 -2.32
CA ARG A 460 23.85 19.39 -1.54
C ARG A 460 23.80 19.03 -0.07
N ALA A 461 24.42 19.84 0.78
CA ALA A 461 24.48 19.62 2.23
C ALA A 461 23.08 19.47 2.88
N TYR A 462 22.08 20.21 2.41
CA TYR A 462 20.71 20.11 2.91
C TYR A 462 20.07 18.74 2.60
N ALA A 463 20.20 18.25 1.38
CA ALA A 463 19.66 16.95 0.98
C ALA A 463 20.32 15.81 1.76
N PHE A 464 21.63 15.90 1.96
CA PHE A 464 22.40 15.01 2.81
C PHE A 464 21.89 15.02 4.27
N GLU A 465 21.74 16.21 4.87
CA GLU A 465 21.24 16.32 6.25
C GLU A 465 19.84 15.73 6.39
N HIS A 466 18.97 16.02 5.44
CA HIS A 466 17.60 15.47 5.44
C HIS A 466 17.61 13.92 5.40
N ARG A 467 18.38 13.33 4.45
CA ARG A 467 18.47 11.87 4.31
C ARG A 467 19.13 11.21 5.51
N LEU A 468 20.18 11.82 6.07
CA LEU A 468 20.82 11.35 7.30
C LEU A 468 19.83 11.33 8.47
N LYS A 469 19.11 12.43 8.70
CA LYS A 469 18.08 12.51 9.74
C LYS A 469 17.02 11.42 9.58
N GLN A 470 16.55 11.19 8.36
CA GLN A 470 15.55 10.19 8.04
C GLN A 470 16.05 8.78 8.42
N ILE A 471 17.27 8.39 8.01
CA ILE A 471 17.84 7.08 8.35
C ILE A 471 18.05 6.92 9.86
N LEU A 472 18.52 7.96 10.54
CA LEU A 472 18.67 7.94 11.99
C LEU A 472 17.33 7.82 12.71
N GLN A 473 16.28 8.48 12.21
CA GLN A 473 14.91 8.34 12.70
C GLN A 473 14.39 6.93 12.51
N TYR A 474 14.53 6.36 11.31
CA TYR A 474 14.14 4.97 11.03
C TYR A 474 14.83 4.00 11.98
N ALA A 475 16.15 4.13 12.14
CA ALA A 475 16.89 3.25 13.04
C ALA A 475 16.43 3.35 14.51
N THR A 476 16.05 4.56 14.95
CA THR A 476 15.48 4.75 16.30
C THR A 476 14.10 4.13 16.41
N THR A 477 13.22 4.38 15.44
CA THR A 477 11.84 3.89 15.41
C THR A 477 11.79 2.36 15.32
N TRP A 478 12.65 1.76 14.49
CA TRP A 478 12.68 0.30 14.25
C TRP A 478 13.62 -0.45 15.19
N ASN A 479 14.30 0.23 16.11
CA ASN A 479 15.35 -0.35 16.95
C ASN A 479 16.42 -1.07 16.11
N ALA A 480 16.75 -0.50 14.95
CA ALA A 480 17.67 -1.08 13.98
C ALA A 480 19.12 -0.66 14.23
N ILE A 481 20.04 -1.45 13.69
CA ILE A 481 21.46 -1.12 13.63
C ILE A 481 21.74 -0.40 12.31
N ILE A 482 22.54 0.67 12.35
CA ILE A 482 22.99 1.35 11.14
C ILE A 482 24.40 0.89 10.80
N LEU A 483 24.61 0.63 9.52
CA LEU A 483 25.94 0.44 8.94
C LEU A 483 26.21 1.53 7.90
N PHE A 484 27.15 2.40 8.18
CA PHE A 484 27.73 3.31 7.18
C PHE A 484 28.96 2.64 6.58
N ASP A 485 28.79 2.08 5.39
CA ASP A 485 29.90 1.43 4.68
C ASP A 485 30.73 2.46 3.91
N GLU A 486 32.04 2.25 3.84
CA GLU A 486 33.00 3.14 3.19
C GLU A 486 32.93 4.59 3.73
N ALA A 487 32.92 4.74 5.05
CA ALA A 487 32.81 6.03 5.72
C ALA A 487 34.09 6.90 5.63
N ASP A 488 35.03 6.57 4.74
CA ASP A 488 36.34 7.23 4.60
C ASP A 488 36.24 8.76 4.51
N VAL A 489 35.25 9.24 3.73
CA VAL A 489 35.02 10.68 3.50
C VAL A 489 34.78 11.45 4.80
N PHE A 490 34.11 10.84 5.81
CA PHE A 490 33.82 11.49 7.10
C PHE A 490 34.89 11.29 8.15
N LEU A 491 35.69 10.25 7.97
CA LEU A 491 36.72 9.90 8.94
C LEU A 491 38.00 10.68 8.75
N GLU A 492 38.29 11.11 7.50
CA GLU A 492 39.51 11.86 7.21
C GLU A 492 39.51 13.25 7.83
N SER A 493 40.72 13.69 8.31
CA SER A 493 40.94 15.01 8.85
C SER A 493 40.58 16.13 7.86
N ARG A 494 40.08 17.24 8.38
CA ARG A 494 39.64 18.39 7.59
C ARG A 494 40.85 19.09 6.95
N ASP A 495 40.85 19.15 5.62
CA ASP A 495 41.83 19.95 4.88
C ASP A 495 41.29 21.36 4.62
N PHE A 496 42.13 22.36 4.81
CA PHE A 496 41.77 23.77 4.62
C PHE A 496 41.96 24.27 3.18
N THR A 497 42.02 23.36 2.20
CA THR A 497 42.10 23.71 0.79
C THR A 497 40.75 24.10 0.22
N SER A 498 40.70 24.97 -0.78
CA SER A 498 39.46 25.57 -1.33
C SER A 498 38.43 24.56 -1.87
N ASN A 499 38.86 23.34 -2.21
CA ASN A 499 37.94 22.28 -2.70
C ASN A 499 37.31 21.44 -1.57
N SER A 500 37.61 21.71 -0.31
CA SER A 500 37.18 20.91 0.85
C SER A 500 35.94 21.48 1.58
N THR A 501 35.44 22.66 1.18
CA THR A 501 34.36 23.37 1.91
C THR A 501 33.07 22.56 1.99
N THR A 502 32.62 21.98 0.87
CA THR A 502 31.38 21.13 0.82
C THR A 502 31.57 19.87 1.66
N ARG A 503 32.73 19.21 1.55
CA ARG A 503 33.04 18.01 2.33
C ARG A 503 33.08 18.32 3.83
N ASN A 504 33.74 19.40 4.25
CA ASN A 504 33.80 19.82 5.65
C ASN A 504 32.41 20.11 6.24
N ALA A 505 31.52 20.69 5.44
CA ALA A 505 30.12 20.90 5.83
C ALA A 505 29.39 19.57 6.07
N LEU A 506 29.56 18.57 5.17
CA LEU A 506 28.98 17.24 5.34
C LEU A 506 29.49 16.52 6.59
N VAL A 507 30.81 16.59 6.84
CA VAL A 507 31.46 16.04 8.05
C VAL A 507 30.89 16.69 9.32
N ALA A 508 30.74 18.02 9.33
CA ALA A 508 30.18 18.74 10.48
C ALA A 508 28.71 18.32 10.76
N VAL A 509 27.90 18.18 9.71
CA VAL A 509 26.50 17.68 9.82
C VAL A 509 26.48 16.27 10.38
N PHE A 510 27.30 15.38 9.84
CA PHE A 510 27.38 13.99 10.29
C PHE A 510 27.77 13.88 11.77
N LEU A 511 28.83 14.57 12.17
CA LEU A 511 29.31 14.62 13.57
C LEU A 511 28.24 15.15 14.53
N LYS A 512 27.53 16.23 14.13
CA LYS A 512 26.43 16.80 14.91
C LYS A 512 25.33 15.76 15.17
N HIS A 513 24.88 15.06 14.13
CA HIS A 513 23.79 14.11 14.27
C HIS A 513 24.21 12.83 15.02
N LEU A 514 25.44 12.32 14.81
CA LEU A 514 25.95 11.19 15.58
C LEU A 514 26.03 11.47 17.09
N GLU A 515 26.31 12.70 17.49
CA GLU A 515 26.42 13.08 18.90
C GLU A 515 25.11 12.93 19.68
N TYR A 516 23.97 13.08 18.98
CA TYR A 516 22.63 12.98 19.58
C TYR A 516 21.92 11.67 19.27
N PHE A 517 22.50 10.86 18.40
CA PHE A 517 21.91 9.56 18.08
C PHE A 517 22.14 8.56 19.21
N SER A 518 21.10 7.88 19.63
CA SER A 518 21.14 6.95 20.77
C SER A 518 21.12 5.47 20.38
N GLY A 519 21.18 5.15 19.08
CA GLY A 519 21.22 3.79 18.56
C GLY A 519 22.62 3.21 18.40
N ILE A 520 22.73 2.11 17.67
CA ILE A 520 23.98 1.43 17.33
C ILE A 520 24.38 1.79 15.92
N VAL A 521 25.60 2.28 15.75
CA VAL A 521 26.20 2.63 14.46
C VAL A 521 27.49 1.87 14.26
N PHE A 522 27.60 1.17 13.13
CA PHE A 522 28.86 0.64 12.62
C PHE A 522 29.36 1.53 11.49
N LEU A 523 30.65 1.86 11.54
CA LEU A 523 31.35 2.59 10.51
C LEU A 523 32.43 1.67 9.95
N THR A 524 32.52 1.53 8.62
CA THR A 524 33.64 0.80 8.01
C THR A 524 34.55 1.75 7.27
N THR A 525 35.85 1.48 7.30
CA THR A 525 36.87 2.22 6.53
C THR A 525 38.01 1.32 6.08
N ASN A 526 38.57 1.64 4.93
CA ASN A 526 39.79 1.03 4.44
C ASN A 526 41.04 1.89 4.74
N ARG A 527 40.86 3.13 5.26
CA ARG A 527 41.91 4.12 5.49
C ARG A 527 41.96 4.57 6.96
N LEU A 528 43.08 4.35 7.61
CA LEU A 528 43.28 4.77 9.02
C LEU A 528 44.13 6.01 9.17
N SER A 529 44.86 6.46 8.13
CA SER A 529 45.97 7.38 8.25
C SER A 529 45.63 8.79 8.72
N SER A 530 44.33 9.14 8.78
CA SER A 530 43.95 10.54 9.08
C SER A 530 42.55 10.68 9.69
N ILE A 531 42.25 9.93 10.78
CA ILE A 531 40.91 10.08 11.42
C ILE A 531 40.86 11.42 12.15
N ASP A 532 39.85 12.24 11.87
CA ASP A 532 39.54 13.50 12.55
C ASP A 532 39.43 13.31 14.07
N ALA A 533 40.02 14.20 14.84
CA ALA A 533 40.05 14.13 16.31
C ALA A 533 38.64 14.15 16.91
N ALA A 534 37.70 14.88 16.29
CA ALA A 534 36.30 14.92 16.73
C ALA A 534 35.57 13.58 16.47
N MET A 535 35.94 12.84 15.41
CA MET A 535 35.44 11.47 15.20
C MET A 535 36.00 10.50 16.23
N LYS A 536 37.32 10.58 16.53
CA LYS A 536 37.93 9.71 17.55
C LYS A 536 37.24 9.81 18.91
N SER A 537 36.82 11.00 19.32
CA SER A 537 36.13 11.21 20.59
C SER A 537 34.71 10.59 20.66
N ARG A 538 34.11 10.20 19.52
CA ARG A 538 32.79 9.61 19.44
C ARG A 538 32.80 8.11 19.22
N ILE A 539 33.94 7.53 18.85
CA ILE A 539 34.10 6.10 18.65
C ILE A 539 34.27 5.41 20.01
N HIS A 540 33.33 4.48 20.31
CA HIS A 540 33.34 3.73 21.57
C HIS A 540 34.19 2.46 21.49
N LEU A 541 34.25 1.84 20.31
CA LEU A 541 35.04 0.64 20.06
C LEU A 541 35.63 0.74 18.64
N SER A 542 36.93 0.45 18.53
CA SER A 542 37.62 0.35 17.24
C SER A 542 38.18 -1.06 17.07
N LEU A 543 37.80 -1.74 15.99
CA LEU A 543 38.25 -3.09 15.66
C LEU A 543 39.08 -3.08 14.40
N SER A 544 40.29 -3.68 14.48
CA SER A 544 41.25 -3.74 13.37
C SER A 544 41.13 -5.07 12.63
N PHE A 545 40.98 -5.01 11.31
CA PHE A 545 40.89 -6.14 10.40
C PHE A 545 42.10 -6.14 9.47
N GLY A 546 43.16 -6.81 9.88
CA GLY A 546 44.35 -7.02 9.04
C GLY A 546 44.16 -8.12 7.99
N PRO A 547 45.19 -8.34 7.16
CA PRO A 547 45.24 -9.52 6.31
C PRO A 547 45.13 -10.79 7.18
N PRO A 548 44.33 -11.77 6.81
CA PRO A 548 44.09 -12.93 7.64
C PRO A 548 45.37 -13.75 7.84
N ALA A 549 45.73 -14.08 9.08
CA ALA A 549 46.81 -15.01 9.40
C ALA A 549 46.52 -16.41 8.83
N ALA A 550 47.53 -17.27 8.74
CA ALA A 550 47.37 -18.59 8.16
C ALA A 550 46.24 -19.39 8.81
N GLU A 551 46.14 -19.36 10.14
CA GLU A 551 45.10 -20.07 10.88
C GLU A 551 43.71 -19.50 10.64
N VAL A 552 43.59 -18.17 10.51
CA VAL A 552 42.34 -17.49 10.14
C VAL A 552 41.92 -17.89 8.71
N ARG A 553 42.85 -17.94 7.76
CA ARG A 553 42.55 -18.41 6.38
C ARG A 553 42.09 -19.86 6.36
N ARG A 554 42.71 -20.73 7.16
CA ARG A 554 42.25 -22.11 7.37
C ARG A 554 40.79 -22.18 7.78
N GLN A 555 40.42 -21.38 8.79
CA GLN A 555 39.04 -21.33 9.29
C GLN A 555 38.07 -20.80 8.23
N ILE A 556 38.45 -19.75 7.47
CA ILE A 556 37.63 -19.19 6.39
C ILE A 556 37.39 -20.25 5.30
N TRP A 557 38.46 -20.95 4.83
CA TRP A 557 38.33 -22.02 3.86
C TRP A 557 37.41 -23.14 4.35
N ARG A 558 37.64 -23.62 5.57
CA ARG A 558 36.84 -24.68 6.16
C ARG A 558 35.36 -24.29 6.25
N GLN A 559 35.04 -23.10 6.71
CA GLN A 559 33.66 -22.62 6.78
C GLN A 559 33.03 -22.47 5.39
N SER A 560 33.78 -21.92 4.45
CA SER A 560 33.29 -21.71 3.09
C SER A 560 33.03 -23.04 2.36
N LEU A 561 33.89 -24.04 2.53
CA LEU A 561 33.72 -25.39 1.97
C LEU A 561 32.53 -26.12 2.60
N LYS A 562 32.33 -26.01 3.90
CA LYS A 562 31.15 -26.59 4.61
C LYS A 562 29.83 -25.96 4.17
N ALA A 563 29.84 -24.73 3.75
CA ALA A 563 28.64 -24.03 3.28
C ALA A 563 28.20 -24.48 1.86
N VAL A 564 29.04 -25.23 1.13
CA VAL A 564 28.65 -25.80 -0.17
C VAL A 564 27.72 -27.00 0.04
N PRO A 565 26.58 -27.07 -0.68
CA PRO A 565 25.67 -28.21 -0.60
C PRO A 565 26.39 -29.54 -0.89
N ILE A 566 26.07 -30.58 -0.09
CA ILE A 566 26.75 -31.90 -0.16
C ILE A 566 26.56 -32.58 -1.52
N ASP A 567 25.47 -32.32 -2.19
CA ASP A 567 25.18 -32.82 -3.53
C ASP A 567 26.06 -32.18 -4.62
N GLU A 568 26.57 -30.97 -4.37
CA GLU A 568 27.44 -30.22 -5.30
C GLU A 568 28.93 -30.44 -5.07
N THR A 569 29.37 -31.11 -4.00
CA THR A 569 30.79 -31.19 -3.64
C THR A 569 31.23 -32.58 -3.20
N GLU A 570 32.48 -32.94 -3.49
CA GLU A 570 33.15 -34.12 -2.96
C GLU A 570 33.92 -33.84 -1.67
N ILE A 571 34.18 -32.55 -1.36
CA ILE A 571 35.03 -32.10 -0.25
C ILE A 571 34.25 -31.39 0.85
N GLY A 572 32.92 -31.58 0.93
CA GLY A 572 32.02 -30.88 1.87
C GLY A 572 31.93 -31.48 3.28
N GLY A 573 32.48 -32.68 3.53
CA GLY A 573 32.48 -33.31 4.87
C GLY A 573 33.46 -32.65 5.85
N ASP A 574 33.27 -32.87 7.16
CA ASP A 574 34.08 -32.21 8.21
C ASP A 574 35.58 -32.52 8.10
N GLU A 575 35.96 -33.76 7.79
CA GLU A 575 37.34 -34.18 7.63
C GLU A 575 37.91 -33.70 6.28
N LEU A 576 37.17 -33.91 5.18
CA LEU A 576 37.60 -33.52 3.84
C LEU A 576 37.72 -32.01 3.68
N SER A 577 36.81 -31.23 4.22
CA SER A 577 36.89 -29.76 4.21
C SER A 577 38.06 -29.24 5.05
N SER A 578 38.43 -29.93 6.11
CA SER A 578 39.59 -29.57 6.96
C SER A 578 40.88 -29.87 6.20
N GLN A 579 41.01 -31.02 5.53
CA GLN A 579 42.18 -31.42 4.77
C GLN A 579 42.34 -30.50 3.55
N ALA A 580 41.27 -30.22 2.80
CA ALA A 580 41.31 -29.28 1.68
C ALA A 580 41.69 -27.86 2.12
N ALA A 581 41.24 -27.39 3.31
CA ALA A 581 41.65 -26.12 3.87
C ALA A 581 43.14 -26.07 4.22
N ASP A 582 43.73 -27.18 4.66
CA ASP A 582 45.16 -27.29 4.94
C ASP A 582 46.00 -27.18 3.65
N ASP A 583 45.54 -27.76 2.56
CA ASP A 583 46.21 -27.64 1.24
C ASP A 583 46.13 -26.21 0.69
N LEU A 584 45.03 -25.50 0.94
CA LEU A 584 44.78 -24.16 0.39
C LEU A 584 45.31 -23.01 1.26
N ILE A 585 45.78 -23.28 2.48
CA ILE A 585 46.24 -22.26 3.46
C ILE A 585 47.43 -21.42 2.94
N HIS A 586 48.24 -21.97 2.06
CA HIS A 586 49.44 -21.31 1.53
C HIS A 586 49.12 -20.13 0.61
N HIS A 587 47.92 -20.09 0.05
CA HIS A 587 47.48 -18.99 -0.79
C HIS A 587 47.12 -17.79 0.12
N LYS A 588 47.86 -16.68 -0.03
CA LYS A 588 47.63 -15.44 0.77
C LYS A 588 46.42 -14.69 0.24
N LEU A 589 45.23 -15.17 0.54
CA LEU A 589 43.96 -14.61 0.10
C LEU A 589 43.21 -14.00 1.27
N ASN A 590 42.46 -12.94 1.01
CA ASN A 590 41.46 -12.41 1.97
C ASN A 590 40.12 -13.16 1.88
N GLY A 591 39.19 -12.89 2.79
CA GLY A 591 37.92 -13.61 2.83
C GLY A 591 37.08 -13.46 1.57
N ARG A 592 37.08 -12.28 0.93
CA ARG A 592 36.36 -12.02 -0.35
C ARG A 592 36.99 -12.81 -1.50
N GLU A 593 38.31 -12.85 -1.56
CA GLU A 593 39.03 -13.61 -2.59
C GLU A 593 38.80 -15.12 -2.45
N ILE A 594 38.75 -15.64 -1.21
CA ILE A 594 38.39 -17.04 -0.92
C ILE A 594 36.98 -17.35 -1.40
N SER A 595 35.99 -16.52 -1.05
CA SER A 595 34.61 -16.71 -1.50
C SER A 595 34.48 -16.64 -3.02
N ASN A 596 35.15 -15.69 -3.66
CA ASN A 596 35.15 -15.57 -5.12
C ASN A 596 35.77 -16.78 -5.79
N ALA A 597 36.95 -17.25 -5.31
CA ALA A 597 37.61 -18.43 -5.83
C ALA A 597 36.71 -19.67 -5.72
N LEU A 598 36.06 -19.87 -4.57
CA LEU A 598 35.16 -20.99 -4.36
C LEU A 598 33.92 -20.93 -5.28
N ASN A 599 33.28 -19.76 -5.41
CA ASN A 599 32.12 -19.60 -6.29
C ASN A 599 32.49 -19.81 -7.78
N THR A 600 33.67 -19.34 -8.19
CA THR A 600 34.17 -19.56 -9.55
C THR A 600 34.48 -21.04 -9.77
N ALA A 601 35.09 -21.72 -8.80
CA ALA A 601 35.37 -23.16 -8.87
C ALA A 601 34.08 -24.00 -8.93
N ARG A 602 33.03 -23.62 -8.18
CA ARG A 602 31.69 -24.25 -8.29
C ARG A 602 31.09 -24.07 -9.69
N THR A 603 31.25 -22.89 -10.29
CA THR A 603 30.79 -22.65 -11.66
C THR A 603 31.52 -23.48 -12.65
N LEU A 604 32.86 -23.64 -12.49
CA LEU A 604 33.68 -24.51 -13.32
C LEU A 604 33.25 -25.99 -13.20
N ALA A 605 33.07 -26.46 -11.96
CA ALA A 605 32.63 -27.84 -11.72
C ALA A 605 31.23 -28.12 -12.35
N ARG A 606 30.30 -27.18 -12.27
CA ARG A 606 28.99 -27.29 -12.93
C ARG A 606 29.10 -27.30 -14.46
N PHE A 607 30.02 -26.52 -15.02
CA PHE A 607 30.29 -26.53 -16.48
C PHE A 607 30.86 -27.86 -16.94
N GLU A 608 31.69 -28.51 -16.12
CA GLU A 608 32.27 -29.82 -16.37
C GLU A 608 31.34 -30.99 -16.00
N GLU A 609 30.11 -30.70 -15.60
CA GLU A 609 29.11 -31.67 -15.08
C GLU A 609 29.64 -32.55 -13.95
N ALA A 610 30.59 -32.01 -13.17
CA ALA A 610 31.27 -32.69 -12.07
C ALA A 610 30.92 -32.07 -10.70
N LYS A 611 31.19 -32.80 -9.64
CA LYS A 611 31.16 -32.25 -8.29
C LYS A 611 32.40 -31.41 -8.02
N LEU A 612 32.25 -30.39 -7.20
CA LEU A 612 33.36 -29.54 -6.77
C LEU A 612 34.41 -30.37 -6.04
N CYS A 613 35.64 -30.38 -6.57
CA CYS A 613 36.80 -30.98 -5.94
C CYS A 613 37.97 -29.98 -5.83
N LEU A 614 39.04 -30.36 -5.14
CA LEU A 614 40.22 -29.51 -4.92
C LEU A 614 40.84 -28.99 -6.22
N HIS A 615 40.89 -29.83 -7.27
CA HIS A 615 41.43 -29.48 -8.59
C HIS A 615 40.74 -28.25 -9.22
N HIS A 616 39.41 -28.13 -9.11
CA HIS A 616 38.68 -26.96 -9.63
C HIS A 616 39.11 -25.67 -8.92
N ILE A 617 39.31 -25.74 -7.59
CA ILE A 617 39.75 -24.58 -6.77
C ILE A 617 41.17 -24.19 -7.17
N GLU A 618 42.11 -25.16 -7.24
CA GLU A 618 43.48 -24.89 -7.65
C GLU A 618 43.60 -24.33 -9.08
N THR A 619 42.79 -24.82 -10.01
CA THR A 619 42.73 -24.30 -11.38
C THR A 619 42.36 -22.83 -11.40
N VAL A 620 41.31 -22.46 -10.65
CA VAL A 620 40.87 -21.04 -10.52
C VAL A 620 41.96 -20.17 -9.87
N LEU A 621 42.62 -20.68 -8.82
CA LEU A 621 43.70 -19.96 -8.14
C LEU A 621 44.92 -19.76 -9.03
N LYS A 622 45.31 -20.76 -9.83
CA LYS A 622 46.42 -20.65 -10.82
C LYS A 622 46.10 -19.57 -11.87
N VAL A 623 44.90 -19.56 -12.41
CA VAL A 623 44.47 -18.54 -13.38
C VAL A 623 44.49 -17.15 -12.73
N GLY A 624 43.97 -17.01 -11.50
CA GLY A 624 43.97 -15.74 -10.74
C GLY A 624 45.36 -15.20 -10.46
N GLN A 625 46.33 -16.04 -10.12
CA GLN A 625 47.73 -15.64 -9.88
C GLN A 625 48.41 -15.08 -11.15
N THR A 626 48.05 -15.57 -12.32
CA THR A 626 48.56 -15.06 -13.59
C THR A 626 48.10 -13.61 -13.82
N PHE A 627 46.88 -13.29 -13.47
CA PHE A 627 46.32 -11.94 -13.55
C PHE A 627 47.02 -10.95 -12.58
N GLY A 628 47.29 -11.39 -11.35
CA GLY A 628 47.98 -10.56 -10.34
C GLY A 628 49.43 -10.20 -10.73
N LYS A 629 50.12 -11.03 -11.48
CA LYS A 629 51.47 -10.76 -11.97
C LYS A 629 51.51 -9.70 -13.08
N HIS A 630 50.41 -9.51 -13.81
CA HIS A 630 50.31 -8.53 -14.89
C HIS A 630 49.93 -7.12 -14.46
N ILE A 631 49.35 -6.96 -13.24
CA ILE A 631 48.89 -5.65 -12.74
C ILE A 631 49.95 -4.95 -11.87
N GLY A 632 51.05 -5.64 -11.45
CA GLY A 632 52.10 -5.08 -10.60
C GLY A 632 51.70 -4.85 -9.16
N PRO A 633 52.60 -4.63 -8.23
CA PRO A 633 52.28 -4.29 -6.86
C PRO A 633 51.69 -2.88 -6.80
N SER A 634 50.46 -2.74 -6.38
CA SER A 634 49.81 -1.46 -6.04
C SER A 634 50.33 -0.93 -4.72
#